data_230759d087e6ba800f5564971e14a6e7
#
_entry.id   230759d087e6ba800f5564971e14a6e7
#
_cell.length_a   1.000
_cell.length_b   1.000
_cell.length_c   1.000
_cell.angle_alpha   90.00
_cell.angle_beta   90.00
_cell.angle_gamma   90.00
#
_symmetry.space_group_name_H-M   'P 1'
#
loop_
_entity.id
_entity.type
_entity.pdbx_description
1 polymer ?
#
loop_
_entity_poly.entity_id
_entity_poly.type
_entity_poly.pdbx_seq_one_letter_code
_entity_poly.pdbx_strand_id
1 'polypeptide(L)'
;VRSRGLGDVYKRQLPAKTGKRQEAQVIRIIARGMTQVVGTYEQSKSNFGFVIPDNTKIAQDIFVPKEWSKGAMTGHKVVVEITGYGTNTKSPEGKVVEILGHINDPGVDIMSIVRGFDLPVEFGEKIMNQVERVSQEVSEADCAGRRDLRDVTMVTIDGEDAKDLDDAVSVSFDGTYYHLGVHIADVTNYVQENSALDREALKRGTSVYLVDRVIPMLPHALSNGICSLNEGVDRLALSCLMKVDEEGEIVDDEICESVIRVKKRMSYTVVKKLLEEPECVEHNTGAPDGTAEESAGTVTDYSQYRELLPMFRQMAELADKLRKKRQKRGSIDFDFPECKILLDKEGHPLDIKPYERNVAT
;
A
#
# COMPACT_ATOMS: atom_id res chain seq x y z
N VAL A 1 -1.79 31.54 19.00
CA VAL A 1 -1.64 30.32 19.82
C VAL A 1 -1.57 29.15 18.86
N ARG A 2 -0.43 28.47 18.81
CA ARG A 2 -0.35 27.20 18.06
C ARG A 2 -1.24 26.20 18.80
N SER A 3 -2.24 25.64 18.12
CA SER A 3 -3.01 24.53 18.64
C SER A 3 -2.04 23.37 18.93
N ARG A 4 -1.89 23.02 20.20
CA ARG A 4 -1.10 21.87 20.64
C ARG A 4 -1.95 20.60 20.74
N GLY A 5 -3.23 20.69 20.38
CA GLY A 5 -4.13 19.54 20.36
C GLY A 5 -3.97 18.78 19.07
N LEU A 6 -3.45 17.56 19.14
CA LEU A 6 -3.37 16.61 18.03
C LEU A 6 -4.78 16.08 17.76
N GLY A 7 -5.50 16.74 16.83
CA GLY A 7 -6.86 16.35 16.44
C GLY A 7 -7.99 16.77 17.40
N ASP A 8 -7.70 17.55 18.45
CA ASP A 8 -8.73 18.02 19.38
C ASP A 8 -9.79 18.87 18.67
N VAL A 9 -11.05 18.60 18.95
CA VAL A 9 -12.18 19.46 18.55
C VAL A 9 -12.40 20.51 19.63
N TYR A 10 -12.40 21.79 19.24
CA TYR A 10 -12.50 22.88 20.19
C TYR A 10 -13.42 24.00 19.70
N LYS A 11 -14.03 24.72 20.64
CA LYS A 11 -14.72 26.00 20.40
C LYS A 11 -13.73 27.15 20.48
N ARG A 12 -13.70 27.99 19.44
CA ARG A 12 -12.83 29.17 19.37
C ARG A 12 -13.66 30.45 19.29
N GLN A 13 -13.13 31.54 19.82
CA GLN A 13 -13.66 32.89 19.65
C GLN A 13 -12.77 33.62 18.66
N LEU A 14 -13.39 34.30 17.72
CA LEU A 14 -12.74 35.16 16.76
C LEU A 14 -13.03 36.63 17.19
N PRO A 15 -12.05 37.36 17.71
CA PRO A 15 -12.22 38.77 17.98
C PRO A 15 -12.40 39.57 16.68
N ALA A 16 -12.87 40.81 16.79
CA ALA A 16 -12.98 41.70 15.63
C ALA A 16 -11.63 41.82 14.91
N LYS A 17 -11.66 41.85 13.59
CA LYS A 17 -10.47 41.86 12.75
C LYS A 17 -9.70 43.17 12.92
N THR A 18 -8.54 43.15 13.55
CA THR A 18 -7.69 44.32 13.82
C THR A 18 -6.41 44.35 12.95
N GLY A 19 -6.30 43.51 11.91
CA GLY A 19 -5.11 43.46 11.06
C GLY A 19 -5.27 42.52 9.86
N LYS A 20 -4.14 42.28 9.13
CA LYS A 20 -4.10 41.38 7.97
C LYS A 20 -4.34 39.89 8.34
N ARG A 21 -4.05 39.49 9.57
CA ARG A 21 -4.26 38.12 10.08
C ARG A 21 -5.35 38.16 11.15
N GLN A 22 -6.27 37.19 11.07
CA GLN A 22 -7.31 37.02 12.07
C GLN A 22 -6.77 36.12 13.18
N GLU A 23 -6.79 36.63 14.41
CA GLU A 23 -6.44 35.87 15.60
C GLU A 23 -7.64 35.09 16.13
N ALA A 24 -7.39 33.96 16.80
CA ALA A 24 -8.42 33.15 17.42
C ALA A 24 -7.95 32.65 18.78
N GLN A 25 -8.83 32.68 19.77
CA GLN A 25 -8.58 32.10 21.09
C GLN A 25 -9.42 30.85 21.30
N VAL A 26 -8.79 29.74 21.68
CA VAL A 26 -9.52 28.53 22.10
C VAL A 26 -10.14 28.78 23.47
N ILE A 27 -11.47 28.72 23.55
CA ILE A 27 -12.21 28.93 24.78
C ILE A 27 -12.64 27.65 25.47
N ARG A 28 -12.78 26.56 24.74
CA ARG A 28 -13.12 25.24 25.28
C ARG A 28 -12.72 24.11 24.33
N ILE A 29 -12.17 23.04 24.87
CA ILE A 29 -11.99 21.76 24.16
C ILE A 29 -13.34 21.02 24.27
N ILE A 30 -13.85 20.57 23.13
CA ILE A 30 -15.13 19.84 23.03
C ILE A 30 -14.87 18.33 23.08
N ALA A 31 -13.88 17.87 22.33
CA ALA A 31 -13.45 16.47 22.31
C ALA A 31 -11.93 16.42 22.15
N ARG A 32 -11.30 15.47 22.82
CA ARG A 32 -9.88 15.17 22.64
C ARG A 32 -9.70 14.27 21.44
N GLY A 33 -8.77 14.62 20.57
CA GLY A 33 -8.44 13.81 19.38
C GLY A 33 -7.52 12.65 19.71
N MET A 34 -6.68 12.80 20.73
CA MET A 34 -5.74 11.77 21.14
C MET A 34 -6.16 11.20 22.49
N THR A 35 -6.47 9.92 22.52
CA THR A 35 -6.82 9.16 23.72
C THR A 35 -5.76 8.15 24.11
N GLN A 36 -4.91 7.73 23.15
CA GLN A 36 -3.82 6.80 23.36
C GLN A 36 -2.51 7.37 22.82
N VAL A 37 -1.41 6.99 23.42
CA VAL A 37 -0.05 7.40 23.05
C VAL A 37 0.88 6.20 23.11
N VAL A 38 1.72 6.06 22.10
CA VAL A 38 2.83 5.10 22.11
C VAL A 38 4.09 5.78 22.61
N GLY A 39 4.87 5.08 23.42
CA GLY A 39 6.13 5.61 23.93
C GLY A 39 6.95 4.57 24.67
N THR A 40 8.08 5.00 25.19
CA THR A 40 9.02 4.16 25.95
C THR A 40 8.78 4.35 27.45
N TYR A 41 8.54 3.24 28.15
CA TYR A 41 8.34 3.26 29.60
C TYR A 41 9.68 3.33 30.35
N GLU A 42 9.76 4.23 31.32
CA GLU A 42 10.87 4.35 32.23
C GLU A 42 10.36 4.23 33.67
N GLN A 43 10.87 3.23 34.39
CA GLN A 43 10.51 3.01 35.78
C GLN A 43 11.33 3.90 36.71
N SER A 44 10.66 4.63 37.58
CA SER A 44 11.31 5.36 38.68
C SER A 44 11.71 4.41 39.81
N LYS A 45 12.68 4.82 40.65
CA LYS A 45 13.03 4.14 41.87
C LYS A 45 11.87 4.09 42.88
N SER A 46 10.86 4.93 42.69
CA SER A 46 9.63 4.99 43.49
C SER A 46 8.53 4.16 42.78
N ASN A 47 7.38 3.99 43.42
CA ASN A 47 6.27 3.18 42.92
C ASN A 47 5.49 3.86 41.76
N PHE A 48 6.18 4.35 40.73
CA PHE A 48 5.60 4.92 39.51
C PHE A 48 6.61 4.86 38.36
N GLY A 49 6.16 5.18 37.17
CA GLY A 49 7.00 5.36 35.98
C GLY A 49 6.51 6.51 35.10
N PHE A 50 7.25 6.75 34.05
CA PHE A 50 6.92 7.70 33.00
C PHE A 50 6.95 7.01 31.66
N VAL A 51 6.14 7.49 30.75
CA VAL A 51 6.23 7.11 29.34
C VAL A 51 6.66 8.32 28.53
N ILE A 52 7.80 8.17 27.87
CA ILE A 52 8.35 9.16 26.93
C ILE A 52 7.65 8.92 25.59
N PRO A 53 6.79 9.86 25.12
CA PRO A 53 6.06 9.68 23.87
C PRO A 53 6.99 9.61 22.66
N ASP A 54 6.71 8.70 21.71
CA ASP A 54 7.39 8.64 20.41
C ASP A 54 7.03 9.85 19.53
N ASN A 55 5.83 10.37 19.71
CA ASN A 55 5.38 11.56 19.02
C ASN A 55 6.00 12.83 19.64
N THR A 56 7.01 13.38 18.99
CA THR A 56 7.73 14.59 19.44
C THR A 56 6.88 15.86 19.58
N LYS A 57 5.63 15.84 19.09
CA LYS A 57 4.67 16.95 19.32
C LYS A 57 4.08 16.93 20.72
N ILE A 58 4.21 15.82 21.46
CA ILE A 58 3.83 15.71 22.86
C ILE A 58 5.07 16.07 23.68
N ALA A 59 5.04 17.24 24.29
CA ALA A 59 6.23 17.82 24.94
C ALA A 59 6.43 17.35 26.38
N GLN A 60 5.53 16.56 26.95
CA GLN A 60 5.55 16.13 28.34
C GLN A 60 5.48 14.62 28.42
N ASP A 61 6.27 14.06 29.33
CA ASP A 61 6.19 12.65 29.67
C ASP A 61 4.89 12.34 30.40
N ILE A 62 4.36 11.14 30.16
CA ILE A 62 3.09 10.69 30.73
C ILE A 62 3.38 9.95 32.03
N PHE A 63 2.86 10.47 33.14
CA PHE A 63 2.96 9.84 34.45
C PHE A 63 2.08 8.58 34.50
N VAL A 64 2.66 7.46 34.97
CA VAL A 64 1.97 6.17 35.09
C VAL A 64 2.16 5.65 36.52
N PRO A 65 1.10 5.59 37.36
CA PRO A 65 1.12 4.91 38.64
C PRO A 65 1.50 3.43 38.50
N LYS A 66 2.10 2.84 39.53
CA LYS A 66 2.54 1.43 39.50
C LYS A 66 1.40 0.46 39.19
N GLU A 67 0.25 0.67 39.77
CA GLU A 67 -0.95 -0.16 39.57
C GLU A 67 -1.47 -0.12 38.13
N TRP A 68 -1.11 0.91 37.35
CA TRP A 68 -1.48 1.09 35.97
C TRP A 68 -0.36 0.78 34.98
N SER A 69 0.80 0.35 35.47
CA SER A 69 1.96 0.01 34.63
C SER A 69 1.81 -1.32 33.88
N LYS A 70 0.85 -2.17 34.24
CA LYS A 70 0.65 -3.50 33.67
C LYS A 70 1.91 -4.40 33.70
N GLY A 71 2.84 -4.13 34.60
CA GLY A 71 4.12 -4.84 34.67
C GLY A 71 5.18 -4.37 33.68
N ALA A 72 5.00 -3.20 33.06
CA ALA A 72 6.02 -2.62 32.19
C ALA A 72 7.32 -2.35 32.94
N MET A 73 8.45 -2.58 32.30
CA MET A 73 9.81 -2.33 32.78
C MET A 73 10.49 -1.27 31.92
N THR A 74 11.53 -0.64 32.45
CA THR A 74 12.34 0.33 31.68
C THR A 74 12.79 -0.26 30.35
N GLY A 75 12.58 0.50 29.26
CA GLY A 75 12.88 0.09 27.90
C GLY A 75 11.73 -0.60 27.16
N HIS A 76 10.60 -0.90 27.83
CA HIS A 76 9.42 -1.41 27.12
C HIS A 76 8.77 -0.31 26.30
N LYS A 77 8.45 -0.61 25.04
CA LYS A 77 7.50 0.13 24.22
C LYS A 77 6.09 -0.22 24.65
N VAL A 78 5.29 0.80 24.94
CA VAL A 78 3.95 0.64 25.51
C VAL A 78 2.94 1.53 24.80
N VAL A 79 1.69 1.09 24.80
CA VAL A 79 0.53 1.92 24.46
C VAL A 79 -0.11 2.38 25.77
N VAL A 80 -0.28 3.68 25.92
CA VAL A 80 -0.84 4.31 27.13
C VAL A 80 -2.15 4.99 26.78
N GLU A 81 -3.22 4.66 27.50
CA GLU A 81 -4.48 5.40 27.48
C GLU A 81 -4.36 6.60 28.42
N ILE A 82 -4.68 7.79 27.92
CA ILE A 82 -4.62 9.04 28.69
C ILE A 82 -5.86 9.12 29.60
N THR A 83 -5.63 9.08 30.89
CA THR A 83 -6.66 9.22 31.94
C THR A 83 -6.79 10.65 32.43
N GLY A 84 -5.73 11.43 32.35
CA GLY A 84 -5.69 12.83 32.71
C GLY A 84 -4.81 13.65 31.78
N TYR A 85 -5.39 14.66 31.16
CA TYR A 85 -4.64 15.60 30.31
C TYR A 85 -3.93 16.62 31.20
N GLY A 86 -2.61 16.66 31.13
CA GLY A 86 -1.80 17.57 31.93
C GLY A 86 -2.11 19.06 31.76
N THR A 87 -1.46 19.86 32.53
CA THR A 87 -1.46 21.32 32.46
C THR A 87 -0.05 21.82 32.20
N ASN A 88 0.17 23.13 32.20
CA ASN A 88 1.53 23.67 32.07
C ASN A 88 2.44 23.30 33.24
N THR A 89 1.88 22.88 34.39
CA THR A 89 2.60 22.57 35.64
C THR A 89 2.44 21.11 36.07
N LYS A 90 1.57 20.33 35.45
CA LYS A 90 1.32 18.92 35.78
C LYS A 90 1.42 18.06 34.54
N SER A 91 2.23 17.00 34.58
CA SER A 91 2.31 16.00 33.52
C SER A 91 0.94 15.34 33.24
N PRO A 92 0.67 14.93 32.01
CA PRO A 92 -0.47 14.06 31.74
C PRO A 92 -0.33 12.75 32.51
N GLU A 93 -1.45 12.11 32.79
CA GLU A 93 -1.53 10.86 33.53
C GLU A 93 -2.16 9.78 32.63
N GLY A 94 -1.62 8.56 32.69
CA GLY A 94 -2.08 7.50 31.82
C GLY A 94 -1.94 6.10 32.42
N LYS A 95 -2.58 5.15 31.75
CA LYS A 95 -2.60 3.73 32.06
C LYS A 95 -2.03 2.94 30.90
N VAL A 96 -1.06 2.06 31.15
CA VAL A 96 -0.58 1.12 30.13
C VAL A 96 -1.69 0.13 29.76
N VAL A 97 -2.09 0.13 28.51
CA VAL A 97 -3.10 -0.79 27.98
C VAL A 97 -2.47 -1.95 27.22
N GLU A 98 -1.30 -1.73 26.62
CA GLU A 98 -0.57 -2.76 25.86
C GLU A 98 0.94 -2.59 26.06
N ILE A 99 1.67 -3.71 26.17
CA ILE A 99 3.13 -3.75 26.11
C ILE A 99 3.48 -4.38 24.77
N LEU A 100 4.22 -3.65 23.93
CA LEU A 100 4.59 -4.09 22.58
C LEU A 100 5.85 -4.98 22.58
N GLY A 101 6.70 -4.83 23.58
CA GLY A 101 7.98 -5.51 23.74
C GLY A 101 9.07 -4.56 24.24
N HIS A 102 10.30 -5.04 24.33
CA HIS A 102 11.44 -4.17 24.64
C HIS A 102 11.90 -3.43 23.38
N ILE A 103 12.42 -2.21 23.52
CA ILE A 103 12.87 -1.35 22.41
C ILE A 103 13.89 -2.04 21.47
N ASN A 104 14.63 -3.03 21.99
CA ASN A 104 15.61 -3.80 21.22
C ASN A 104 15.04 -5.11 20.63
N ASP A 105 13.77 -5.42 20.88
CA ASP A 105 13.16 -6.62 20.32
C ASP A 105 12.79 -6.40 18.84
N PRO A 106 13.02 -7.38 17.95
CA PRO A 106 12.70 -7.25 16.55
C PRO A 106 11.21 -6.96 16.31
N GLY A 107 10.92 -6.01 15.40
CA GLY A 107 9.56 -5.66 14.99
C GLY A 107 8.77 -4.78 15.97
N VAL A 108 9.33 -4.48 17.16
CA VAL A 108 8.68 -3.59 18.14
C VAL A 108 8.64 -2.14 17.66
N ASP A 109 9.63 -1.70 16.92
CA ASP A 109 9.67 -0.42 16.23
C ASP A 109 8.52 -0.30 15.21
N ILE A 110 8.32 -1.31 14.37
CA ILE A 110 7.22 -1.36 13.40
C ILE A 110 5.87 -1.37 14.11
N MET A 111 5.70 -2.19 15.16
CA MET A 111 4.47 -2.22 15.95
C MET A 111 4.18 -0.90 16.65
N SER A 112 5.23 -0.18 17.08
CA SER A 112 5.10 1.16 17.65
C SER A 112 4.54 2.15 16.63
N ILE A 113 4.98 2.08 15.38
CA ILE A 113 4.43 2.88 14.28
C ILE A 113 2.96 2.51 14.03
N VAL A 114 2.66 1.21 13.91
CA VAL A 114 1.30 0.69 13.71
C VAL A 114 0.33 1.23 14.76
N ARG A 115 0.70 1.13 16.04
CA ARG A 115 -0.12 1.63 17.15
C ARG A 115 -0.14 3.15 17.22
N GLY A 116 0.97 3.81 16.89
CA GLY A 116 1.09 5.26 16.88
C GLY A 116 0.18 5.96 15.86
N PHE A 117 -0.13 5.27 14.76
CA PHE A 117 -1.06 5.72 13.72
C PHE A 117 -2.45 5.07 13.83
N ASP A 118 -2.71 4.28 14.87
CA ASP A 118 -3.98 3.57 15.08
C ASP A 118 -4.39 2.72 13.85
N LEU A 119 -3.40 2.06 13.22
CA LEU A 119 -3.64 1.24 12.05
C LEU A 119 -4.36 -0.06 12.45
N PRO A 120 -5.47 -0.41 11.80
CA PRO A 120 -6.24 -1.59 12.13
C PRO A 120 -5.56 -2.86 11.56
N VAL A 121 -4.90 -3.63 12.41
CA VAL A 121 -4.14 -4.84 12.01
C VAL A 121 -5.07 -5.98 11.61
N GLU A 122 -6.18 -6.16 12.34
CA GLU A 122 -7.10 -7.28 12.17
C GLU A 122 -8.43 -6.86 11.57
N PHE A 123 -9.10 -7.80 10.94
CA PHE A 123 -10.49 -7.66 10.49
C PHE A 123 -11.42 -8.32 11.51
N GLY A 124 -12.51 -7.62 11.83
CA GLY A 124 -13.52 -8.16 12.75
C GLY A 124 -14.25 -9.38 12.18
N GLU A 125 -14.78 -10.22 13.08
CA GLU A 125 -15.48 -11.48 12.73
C GLU A 125 -16.58 -11.31 11.67
N LYS A 126 -17.37 -10.23 11.75
CA LYS A 126 -18.45 -9.97 10.77
C LYS A 126 -17.91 -9.78 9.35
N ILE A 127 -16.72 -9.19 9.21
CA ILE A 127 -16.07 -8.98 7.93
C ILE A 127 -15.53 -10.31 7.42
N MET A 128 -14.85 -11.08 8.27
CA MET A 128 -14.31 -12.38 7.89
C MET A 128 -15.43 -13.35 7.48
N ASN A 129 -16.54 -13.39 8.19
CA ASN A 129 -17.73 -14.18 7.84
C ASN A 129 -18.35 -13.75 6.50
N GLN A 130 -18.26 -12.48 6.12
CA GLN A 130 -18.70 -12.01 4.79
C GLN A 130 -17.75 -12.51 3.70
N VAL A 131 -16.45 -12.42 3.94
CA VAL A 131 -15.41 -12.85 2.99
C VAL A 131 -15.46 -14.35 2.73
N GLU A 132 -15.69 -15.18 3.75
CA GLU A 132 -15.84 -16.63 3.62
C GLU A 132 -16.99 -17.06 2.68
N ARG A 133 -17.96 -16.19 2.45
CA ARG A 133 -19.10 -16.45 1.54
C ARG A 133 -18.79 -16.05 0.10
N VAL A 134 -17.71 -15.33 -0.14
CA VAL A 134 -17.30 -14.94 -1.49
C VAL A 134 -16.66 -16.13 -2.19
N SER A 135 -17.18 -16.48 -3.36
CA SER A 135 -16.56 -17.50 -4.21
C SER A 135 -15.14 -17.09 -4.59
N GLN A 136 -14.24 -18.04 -4.61
CA GLN A 136 -12.86 -17.82 -5.09
C GLN A 136 -12.71 -18.11 -6.58
N GLU A 137 -13.81 -18.46 -7.26
CA GLU A 137 -13.87 -18.71 -8.70
C GLU A 137 -14.97 -17.87 -9.33
N VAL A 138 -14.75 -17.42 -10.55
CA VAL A 138 -15.75 -16.73 -11.38
C VAL A 138 -16.69 -17.76 -11.95
N SER A 139 -17.99 -17.59 -11.73
CA SER A 139 -19.03 -18.46 -12.29
C SER A 139 -19.52 -17.98 -13.66
N GLU A 140 -20.19 -18.84 -14.40
CA GLU A 140 -20.85 -18.44 -15.66
C GLU A 140 -21.90 -17.33 -15.44
N ALA A 141 -22.56 -17.34 -14.30
CA ALA A 141 -23.53 -16.30 -13.95
C ALA A 141 -22.85 -14.92 -13.77
N ASP A 142 -21.63 -14.89 -13.22
CA ASP A 142 -20.85 -13.66 -13.07
C ASP A 142 -20.40 -13.11 -14.43
N CYS A 143 -20.26 -13.96 -15.45
CA CYS A 143 -19.89 -13.57 -16.81
C CYS A 143 -21.06 -12.97 -17.61
N ALA A 144 -22.29 -13.15 -17.14
CA ALA A 144 -23.49 -12.75 -17.89
C ALA A 144 -23.53 -11.22 -18.09
N GLY A 145 -23.63 -10.78 -19.34
CA GLY A 145 -23.66 -9.37 -19.72
C GLY A 145 -22.30 -8.67 -19.77
N ARG A 146 -21.24 -9.34 -19.37
CA ARG A 146 -19.87 -8.83 -19.45
C ARG A 146 -19.25 -9.10 -20.82
N ARG A 147 -18.33 -8.24 -21.22
CA ARG A 147 -17.54 -8.46 -22.43
C ARG A 147 -16.52 -9.56 -22.19
N ASP A 148 -16.52 -10.58 -23.03
CA ASP A 148 -15.52 -11.65 -22.98
C ASP A 148 -14.21 -11.20 -23.63
N LEU A 149 -13.16 -11.06 -22.83
CA LEU A 149 -11.82 -10.68 -23.26
C LEU A 149 -10.78 -11.76 -22.90
N ARG A 150 -11.22 -13.01 -22.61
CA ARG A 150 -10.32 -14.10 -22.19
C ARG A 150 -9.34 -14.54 -23.26
N ASP A 151 -9.67 -14.28 -24.53
CA ASP A 151 -8.81 -14.59 -25.68
C ASP A 151 -7.83 -13.46 -26.03
N VAL A 152 -7.96 -12.29 -25.39
CA VAL A 152 -7.03 -11.17 -25.55
C VAL A 152 -5.74 -11.45 -24.78
N THR A 153 -4.59 -11.36 -25.47
CA THR A 153 -3.30 -11.49 -24.80
C THR A 153 -3.06 -10.29 -23.89
N MET A 154 -2.99 -10.52 -22.60
CA MET A 154 -2.72 -9.52 -21.58
C MET A 154 -1.80 -10.07 -20.48
N VAL A 155 -1.11 -9.17 -19.82
CA VAL A 155 -0.17 -9.49 -18.74
C VAL A 155 -0.38 -8.54 -17.56
N THR A 156 -0.02 -8.99 -16.35
CA THR A 156 0.26 -8.11 -15.21
C THR A 156 1.76 -7.86 -15.13
N ILE A 157 2.19 -6.66 -14.71
CA ILE A 157 3.61 -6.31 -14.57
C ILE A 157 3.80 -5.60 -13.22
N ASP A 158 4.38 -6.30 -12.25
CA ASP A 158 4.47 -5.86 -10.86
C ASP A 158 5.86 -6.16 -10.27
N GLY A 159 6.03 -5.89 -8.98
CA GLY A 159 7.20 -6.38 -8.24
C GLY A 159 7.16 -7.91 -8.07
N GLU A 160 8.33 -8.54 -7.87
CA GLU A 160 8.43 -10.01 -7.71
C GLU A 160 7.55 -10.54 -6.57
N ASP A 161 7.45 -9.78 -5.48
CA ASP A 161 6.75 -10.18 -4.25
C ASP A 161 5.27 -9.77 -4.24
N ALA A 162 4.78 -9.04 -5.25
CA ALA A 162 3.38 -8.59 -5.33
C ALA A 162 2.43 -9.78 -5.37
N LYS A 163 1.34 -9.72 -4.61
CA LYS A 163 0.29 -10.74 -4.57
C LYS A 163 -1.08 -10.18 -4.92
N ASP A 164 -1.23 -8.89 -4.80
CA ASP A 164 -2.39 -8.07 -5.08
C ASP A 164 -2.22 -7.43 -6.47
N LEU A 165 -2.49 -8.22 -7.51
CA LEU A 165 -2.36 -7.80 -8.90
C LEU A 165 -3.63 -7.08 -9.31
N ASP A 166 -3.64 -5.75 -9.21
CA ASP A 166 -4.84 -4.94 -9.39
C ASP A 166 -5.12 -4.60 -10.86
N ASP A 167 -4.09 -4.57 -11.70
CA ASP A 167 -4.19 -4.18 -13.10
C ASP A 167 -3.50 -5.15 -14.06
N ALA A 168 -4.08 -5.28 -15.26
CA ALA A 168 -3.49 -5.99 -16.39
C ALA A 168 -3.53 -5.10 -17.64
N VAL A 169 -2.57 -5.29 -18.52
CA VAL A 169 -2.42 -4.48 -19.73
C VAL A 169 -2.34 -5.37 -20.95
N SER A 170 -3.02 -4.96 -22.02
CA SER A 170 -2.91 -5.52 -23.36
C SER A 170 -2.57 -4.43 -24.38
N VAL A 171 -1.66 -4.72 -25.31
CA VAL A 171 -1.32 -3.80 -26.41
C VAL A 171 -1.16 -4.58 -27.70
N SER A 172 -1.75 -4.06 -28.78
CA SER A 172 -1.47 -4.50 -30.15
C SER A 172 -1.43 -3.30 -31.09
N PHE A 173 -0.74 -3.43 -32.22
CA PHE A 173 -0.65 -2.38 -33.25
C PHE A 173 -1.15 -2.92 -34.60
N ASP A 174 -2.10 -2.25 -35.22
CA ASP A 174 -2.70 -2.68 -36.48
C ASP A 174 -2.03 -2.07 -37.73
N GLY A 175 -0.94 -1.34 -37.56
CA GLY A 175 -0.25 -0.61 -38.64
C GLY A 175 -0.62 0.88 -38.67
N THR A 176 -1.65 1.31 -37.96
CA THR A 176 -2.13 2.69 -37.88
C THR A 176 -2.36 3.14 -36.44
N TYR A 177 -2.92 2.26 -35.64
CA TYR A 177 -3.30 2.57 -34.25
C TYR A 177 -2.81 1.51 -33.29
N TYR A 178 -2.49 1.96 -32.09
CA TYR A 178 -2.33 1.09 -30.93
C TYR A 178 -3.70 0.80 -30.32
N HIS A 179 -3.99 -0.46 -30.08
CA HIS A 179 -5.12 -0.91 -29.29
C HIS A 179 -4.62 -1.22 -27.89
N LEU A 180 -4.84 -0.29 -26.97
CA LEU A 180 -4.45 -0.38 -25.57
C LEU A 180 -5.65 -0.81 -24.74
N GLY A 181 -5.54 -1.92 -24.02
CA GLY A 181 -6.48 -2.33 -22.98
C GLY A 181 -5.85 -2.18 -21.61
N VAL A 182 -6.56 -1.48 -20.71
CA VAL A 182 -6.24 -1.42 -19.28
C VAL A 182 -7.39 -2.08 -18.53
N HIS A 183 -7.08 -3.11 -17.77
CA HIS A 183 -8.05 -3.96 -17.13
C HIS A 183 -7.82 -3.91 -15.62
N ILE A 184 -8.75 -3.32 -14.88
CA ILE A 184 -8.66 -3.19 -13.42
C ILE A 184 -9.58 -4.23 -12.77
N ALA A 185 -9.11 -4.91 -11.75
CA ALA A 185 -9.92 -5.88 -11.00
C ALA A 185 -11.25 -5.28 -10.54
N ASP A 186 -12.37 -5.92 -10.88
CA ASP A 186 -13.71 -5.46 -10.49
C ASP A 186 -14.01 -5.83 -9.04
N VAL A 187 -13.37 -5.11 -8.12
CA VAL A 187 -13.52 -5.29 -6.68
C VAL A 187 -14.96 -5.04 -6.24
N THR A 188 -15.69 -4.17 -6.96
CA THR A 188 -17.06 -3.78 -6.59
C THR A 188 -18.07 -4.92 -6.77
N ASN A 189 -17.75 -5.92 -7.60
CA ASN A 189 -18.55 -7.13 -7.69
C ASN A 189 -18.59 -7.90 -6.37
N TYR A 190 -17.53 -7.86 -5.58
CA TYR A 190 -17.36 -8.61 -4.33
C TYR A 190 -17.58 -7.75 -3.09
N VAL A 191 -17.28 -6.47 -3.15
CA VAL A 191 -17.45 -5.48 -2.08
C VAL A 191 -18.69 -4.64 -2.35
N GLN A 192 -19.84 -5.16 -1.91
CA GLN A 192 -21.12 -4.51 -2.12
C GLN A 192 -21.25 -3.23 -1.29
N GLU A 193 -21.80 -2.18 -1.90
CA GLU A 193 -22.03 -0.89 -1.26
C GLU A 193 -22.81 -1.03 0.06
N ASN A 194 -22.38 -0.30 1.09
CA ASN A 194 -22.95 -0.30 2.43
C ASN A 194 -22.88 -1.66 3.17
N SER A 195 -22.11 -2.63 2.68
CA SER A 195 -21.80 -3.86 3.40
C SER A 195 -20.88 -3.61 4.61
N ALA A 196 -20.69 -4.63 5.46
CA ALA A 196 -19.72 -4.51 6.56
C ALA A 196 -18.28 -4.37 6.00
N LEU A 197 -17.98 -5.07 4.91
CA LEU A 197 -16.70 -5.05 4.23
C LEU A 197 -16.44 -3.67 3.60
N ASP A 198 -17.42 -3.08 2.91
CA ASP A 198 -17.33 -1.75 2.31
C ASP A 198 -17.07 -0.67 3.38
N ARG A 199 -17.80 -0.70 4.50
CA ARG A 199 -17.58 0.25 5.60
C ARG A 199 -16.19 0.12 6.22
N GLU A 200 -15.66 -1.10 6.33
CA GLU A 200 -14.30 -1.32 6.83
C GLU A 200 -13.27 -0.84 5.82
N ALA A 201 -13.44 -1.13 4.54
CA ALA A 201 -12.56 -0.64 3.47
C ALA A 201 -12.52 0.89 3.43
N LEU A 202 -13.69 1.54 3.52
CA LEU A 202 -13.80 3.00 3.61
C LEU A 202 -13.09 3.57 4.85
N LYS A 203 -13.21 2.90 5.99
CA LYS A 203 -12.53 3.30 7.24
C LYS A 203 -11.01 3.18 7.11
N ARG A 204 -10.50 2.12 6.48
CA ARG A 204 -9.07 1.92 6.24
C ARG A 204 -8.53 2.88 5.19
N GLY A 205 -9.27 3.10 4.12
CA GLY A 205 -8.99 4.04 3.04
C GLY A 205 -7.90 3.61 2.06
N THR A 206 -6.93 2.79 2.50
CA THR A 206 -5.82 2.26 1.69
C THR A 206 -5.18 1.05 2.37
N SER A 207 -4.41 0.28 1.62
CA SER A 207 -3.42 -0.64 2.19
C SER A 207 -2.19 0.14 2.64
N VAL A 208 -1.57 -0.29 3.75
CA VAL A 208 -0.33 0.31 4.28
C VAL A 208 0.79 -0.70 4.19
N TYR A 209 1.81 -0.38 3.39
CA TYR A 209 2.98 -1.22 3.19
C TYR A 209 4.07 -0.80 4.18
N LEU A 210 4.39 -1.69 5.10
CA LEU A 210 5.48 -1.55 6.07
C LEU A 210 6.67 -2.38 5.59
N VAL A 211 7.81 -2.24 6.25
CA VAL A 211 9.05 -2.92 5.84
C VAL A 211 8.91 -4.44 5.87
N ASP A 212 8.20 -4.99 6.85
CA ASP A 212 8.08 -6.42 7.14
C ASP A 212 6.70 -7.01 6.82
N ARG A 213 5.68 -6.16 6.60
CA ARG A 213 4.29 -6.60 6.41
C ARG A 213 3.43 -5.57 5.70
N VAL A 214 2.27 -6.04 5.24
CA VAL A 214 1.21 -5.18 4.71
C VAL A 214 0.01 -5.21 5.65
N ILE A 215 -0.54 -4.04 5.97
CA ILE A 215 -1.86 -3.92 6.61
C ILE A 215 -2.84 -3.61 5.48
N PRO A 216 -3.60 -4.60 4.99
CA PRO A 216 -4.36 -4.44 3.77
C PRO A 216 -5.68 -3.69 3.99
N MET A 217 -6.14 -2.98 2.96
CA MET A 217 -7.47 -2.36 2.93
C MET A 217 -8.57 -3.41 2.90
N LEU A 218 -8.36 -4.49 2.16
CA LEU A 218 -9.27 -5.63 2.05
C LEU A 218 -8.61 -6.91 2.57
N PRO A 219 -9.37 -7.87 3.12
CA PRO A 219 -8.81 -9.17 3.52
C PRO A 219 -8.10 -9.87 2.37
N HIS A 220 -6.97 -10.54 2.67
CA HIS A 220 -6.14 -11.21 1.67
C HIS A 220 -6.87 -12.24 0.80
N ALA A 221 -7.94 -12.86 1.29
CA ALA A 221 -8.77 -13.75 0.49
C ALA A 221 -9.45 -13.02 -0.69
N LEU A 222 -9.63 -11.70 -0.60
CA LEU A 222 -10.06 -10.85 -1.71
C LEU A 222 -8.87 -10.28 -2.46
N SER A 223 -8.01 -9.50 -1.80
CA SER A 223 -6.93 -8.74 -2.47
C SER A 223 -5.90 -9.63 -3.15
N ASN A 224 -5.57 -10.80 -2.61
CA ASN A 224 -4.61 -11.74 -3.19
C ASN A 224 -5.32 -12.92 -3.89
N GLY A 225 -6.64 -13.06 -3.66
CA GLY A 225 -7.49 -14.14 -4.16
C GLY A 225 -8.29 -13.74 -5.40
N ILE A 226 -9.63 -13.67 -5.22
CA ILE A 226 -10.56 -13.47 -6.34
C ILE A 226 -10.42 -12.10 -7.03
N CYS A 227 -9.99 -11.05 -6.33
CA CYS A 227 -9.73 -9.73 -6.92
C CYS A 227 -8.36 -9.63 -7.55
N SER A 228 -7.39 -10.49 -7.21
CA SER A 228 -6.07 -10.47 -7.85
C SER A 228 -6.14 -11.08 -9.25
N LEU A 229 -5.60 -10.35 -10.25
CA LEU A 229 -5.57 -10.77 -11.66
C LEU A 229 -4.50 -11.83 -11.91
N ASN A 230 -4.64 -12.97 -11.23
CA ASN A 230 -3.71 -14.08 -11.27
C ASN A 230 -3.66 -14.74 -12.66
N GLU A 231 -2.47 -15.25 -13.02
CA GLU A 231 -2.22 -15.92 -14.30
C GLU A 231 -3.11 -17.14 -14.50
N GLY A 232 -3.68 -17.27 -15.70
CA GLY A 232 -4.35 -18.48 -16.20
C GLY A 232 -5.76 -18.74 -15.65
N VAL A 233 -6.30 -17.84 -14.82
CA VAL A 233 -7.64 -17.98 -14.24
C VAL A 233 -8.56 -16.85 -14.67
N ASP A 234 -9.87 -17.13 -14.71
CA ASP A 234 -10.86 -16.12 -15.05
C ASP A 234 -11.00 -15.11 -13.92
N ARG A 235 -11.07 -13.83 -14.27
CA ARG A 235 -11.26 -12.72 -13.35
C ARG A 235 -12.24 -11.70 -13.94
N LEU A 236 -12.99 -11.07 -13.06
CA LEU A 236 -13.87 -9.96 -13.44
C LEU A 236 -13.05 -8.67 -13.40
N ALA A 237 -13.22 -7.86 -14.43
CA ALA A 237 -12.52 -6.60 -14.54
C ALA A 237 -13.45 -5.48 -15.08
N LEU A 238 -13.09 -4.25 -14.73
CA LEU A 238 -13.53 -3.07 -15.46
C LEU A 238 -12.43 -2.72 -16.46
N SER A 239 -12.74 -2.82 -17.73
CA SER A 239 -11.78 -2.63 -18.82
C SER A 239 -12.01 -1.31 -19.53
N CYS A 240 -10.90 -0.59 -19.76
CA CYS A 240 -10.86 0.55 -20.68
C CYS A 240 -10.08 0.14 -21.93
N LEU A 241 -10.78 0.07 -23.04
CA LEU A 241 -10.23 -0.28 -24.37
C LEU A 241 -10.06 1.01 -25.15
N MET A 242 -8.82 1.35 -25.49
CA MET A 242 -8.48 2.61 -26.13
C MET A 242 -7.83 2.37 -27.48
N LYS A 243 -8.17 3.22 -28.45
CA LYS A 243 -7.50 3.33 -29.72
C LYS A 243 -6.63 4.58 -29.72
N VAL A 244 -5.33 4.40 -29.86
CA VAL A 244 -4.34 5.47 -29.71
C VAL A 244 -3.58 5.62 -31.02
N ASP A 245 -3.43 6.85 -31.52
CA ASP A 245 -2.67 7.13 -32.74
C ASP A 245 -1.14 7.20 -32.50
N GLU A 246 -0.39 7.45 -33.55
CA GLU A 246 1.07 7.55 -33.48
C GLU A 246 1.56 8.77 -32.68
N GLU A 247 0.77 9.79 -32.50
CA GLU A 247 1.03 10.98 -31.70
C GLU A 247 0.71 10.78 -30.20
N GLY A 248 0.09 9.64 -29.85
CA GLY A 248 -0.36 9.32 -28.50
C GLY A 248 -1.69 9.98 -28.14
N GLU A 249 -2.52 10.38 -29.14
CA GLU A 249 -3.88 10.85 -28.90
C GLU A 249 -4.85 9.67 -28.85
N ILE A 250 -5.72 9.66 -27.84
CA ILE A 250 -6.80 8.68 -27.78
C ILE A 250 -7.88 9.13 -28.76
N VAL A 251 -8.08 8.37 -29.81
CA VAL A 251 -9.05 8.67 -30.88
C VAL A 251 -10.39 7.99 -30.67
N ASP A 252 -10.42 6.92 -29.87
CA ASP A 252 -11.64 6.18 -29.48
C ASP A 252 -11.40 5.45 -28.17
N ASP A 253 -12.45 5.33 -27.33
CA ASP A 253 -12.39 4.60 -26.09
C ASP A 253 -13.73 3.95 -25.72
N GLU A 254 -13.65 2.83 -25.04
CA GLU A 254 -14.80 2.11 -24.48
C GLU A 254 -14.47 1.65 -23.07
N ILE A 255 -15.36 1.93 -22.11
CA ILE A 255 -15.28 1.38 -20.74
C ILE A 255 -16.38 0.33 -20.61
N CYS A 256 -16.00 -0.88 -20.21
CA CYS A 256 -16.95 -1.98 -20.08
C CYS A 256 -16.60 -2.89 -18.90
N GLU A 257 -17.62 -3.47 -18.30
CA GLU A 257 -17.46 -4.64 -17.44
C GLU A 257 -17.04 -5.84 -18.30
N SER A 258 -16.03 -6.58 -17.86
CA SER A 258 -15.46 -7.66 -18.65
C SER A 258 -15.14 -8.89 -17.80
N VAL A 259 -14.94 -10.01 -18.50
CA VAL A 259 -14.27 -11.19 -17.98
C VAL A 259 -12.96 -11.37 -18.73
N ILE A 260 -11.86 -11.51 -18.00
CA ILE A 260 -10.51 -11.59 -18.53
C ILE A 260 -9.80 -12.83 -18.05
N ARG A 261 -8.71 -13.21 -18.74
CA ARG A 261 -7.75 -14.21 -18.29
C ARG A 261 -6.34 -13.75 -18.61
N VAL A 262 -5.57 -13.40 -17.56
CA VAL A 262 -4.18 -12.99 -17.72
C VAL A 262 -3.34 -14.14 -18.26
N LYS A 263 -2.65 -13.92 -19.38
CA LYS A 263 -1.80 -14.94 -20.01
C LYS A 263 -0.55 -15.22 -19.21
N LYS A 264 0.06 -14.16 -18.64
CA LYS A 264 1.30 -14.30 -17.88
C LYS A 264 1.41 -13.19 -16.81
N ARG A 265 1.80 -13.60 -15.60
CA ARG A 265 2.28 -12.67 -14.59
C ARG A 265 3.74 -12.36 -14.87
N MET A 266 4.06 -11.08 -15.04
CA MET A 266 5.41 -10.58 -15.28
C MET A 266 5.91 -9.79 -14.09
N SER A 267 7.25 -9.70 -13.95
CA SER A 267 7.86 -8.75 -13.04
C SER A 267 8.59 -7.65 -13.82
N TYR A 268 8.75 -6.48 -13.17
CA TYR A 268 9.50 -5.37 -13.76
C TYR A 268 10.92 -5.80 -14.19
N THR A 269 11.59 -6.62 -13.40
CA THR A 269 12.94 -7.13 -13.69
C THR A 269 12.96 -7.99 -14.94
N VAL A 270 11.98 -8.92 -15.07
CA VAL A 270 11.89 -9.79 -16.25
C VAL A 270 11.58 -8.99 -17.51
N VAL A 271 10.60 -8.06 -17.44
CA VAL A 271 10.23 -7.21 -18.60
C VAL A 271 11.40 -6.32 -19.02
N LYS A 272 12.11 -5.71 -18.07
CA LYS A 272 13.35 -4.96 -18.33
C LYS A 272 14.34 -5.81 -19.14
N LYS A 273 14.65 -7.02 -18.66
CA LYS A 273 15.60 -7.92 -19.33
C LYS A 273 15.15 -8.30 -20.73
N LEU A 274 13.87 -8.60 -20.94
CA LEU A 274 13.32 -8.90 -22.25
C LEU A 274 13.42 -7.72 -23.25
N LEU A 275 13.35 -6.49 -22.78
CA LEU A 275 13.46 -5.29 -23.60
C LEU A 275 14.92 -4.90 -23.91
N GLU A 276 15.83 -5.05 -22.92
CA GLU A 276 17.24 -4.70 -23.03
C GLU A 276 18.09 -5.79 -23.74
N GLU A 277 17.76 -7.07 -23.53
CA GLU A 277 18.46 -8.25 -24.04
C GLU A 277 17.48 -9.21 -24.77
N PRO A 278 16.85 -8.81 -25.86
CA PRO A 278 15.81 -9.60 -26.53
C PRO A 278 16.30 -10.97 -27.04
N GLU A 279 17.60 -11.15 -27.25
CA GLU A 279 18.24 -12.43 -27.60
C GLU A 279 18.14 -13.48 -26.48
N CYS A 280 17.86 -13.08 -25.24
CA CYS A 280 17.70 -14.02 -24.13
C CYS A 280 16.56 -15.03 -24.36
N VAL A 281 15.57 -14.70 -25.19
CA VAL A 281 14.48 -15.62 -25.56
C VAL A 281 14.86 -16.62 -26.66
N GLU A 282 15.97 -16.38 -27.40
CA GLU A 282 16.43 -17.23 -28.51
C GLU A 282 17.46 -18.26 -28.02
N HIS A 283 18.26 -17.88 -27.04
CA HIS A 283 19.29 -18.72 -26.50
C HIS A 283 18.93 -19.05 -25.06
N ASN A 284 18.80 -20.33 -24.74
CA ASN A 284 18.63 -20.82 -23.36
C ASN A 284 19.97 -20.66 -22.60
N THR A 285 20.46 -19.41 -22.53
CA THR A 285 21.68 -19.06 -21.81
C THR A 285 21.35 -18.93 -20.33
N GLY A 286 21.13 -20.10 -19.69
CA GLY A 286 21.08 -20.22 -18.24
C GLY A 286 22.41 -19.89 -17.58
N ALA A 287 22.92 -18.68 -17.78
CA ALA A 287 23.96 -18.15 -16.91
C ALA A 287 23.26 -17.55 -15.67
N PRO A 288 23.66 -17.95 -14.45
CA PRO A 288 23.16 -17.28 -13.24
C PRO A 288 23.59 -15.83 -13.31
N ASP A 289 22.61 -14.91 -13.32
CA ASP A 289 22.88 -13.49 -13.20
C ASP A 289 23.55 -13.26 -11.84
N GLY A 290 24.79 -12.80 -11.86
CA GLY A 290 25.68 -12.70 -10.69
C GLY A 290 25.29 -11.63 -9.67
N THR A 291 24.02 -11.21 -9.59
CA THR A 291 23.53 -10.20 -8.66
C THR A 291 22.35 -10.62 -7.79
N ALA A 292 21.87 -11.88 -7.94
CA ALA A 292 20.92 -12.45 -6.99
C ALA A 292 21.69 -13.23 -5.94
N GLU A 293 21.69 -12.76 -4.70
CA GLU A 293 22.14 -13.52 -3.54
C GLU A 293 21.48 -14.89 -3.52
N GLU A 294 22.31 -15.91 -3.25
CA GLU A 294 22.01 -17.32 -3.20
C GLU A 294 20.68 -17.66 -2.48
N SER A 295 19.60 -17.73 -3.24
CA SER A 295 18.46 -18.54 -2.87
C SER A 295 18.10 -19.44 -4.05
N ALA A 296 18.52 -20.70 -3.94
CA ALA A 296 18.19 -21.85 -4.78
C ALA A 296 18.07 -21.54 -6.28
N GLY A 297 19.17 -21.72 -7.01
CA GLY A 297 19.35 -21.46 -8.44
C GLY A 297 18.27 -22.07 -9.34
N THR A 298 17.19 -21.35 -9.53
CA THR A 298 16.25 -21.64 -10.62
C THR A 298 16.65 -20.77 -11.80
N VAL A 299 17.29 -21.38 -12.78
CA VAL A 299 17.60 -20.74 -14.06
C VAL A 299 16.28 -20.34 -14.70
N THR A 300 16.01 -19.04 -14.80
CA THR A 300 14.78 -18.55 -15.45
C THR A 300 14.88 -18.82 -16.95
N ASP A 301 14.01 -19.68 -17.47
CA ASP A 301 13.90 -19.93 -18.91
C ASP A 301 13.10 -18.81 -19.58
N TYR A 302 13.82 -17.89 -20.20
CA TYR A 302 13.22 -16.74 -20.91
C TYR A 302 12.55 -17.13 -22.23
N SER A 303 12.80 -18.34 -22.77
CA SER A 303 12.21 -18.80 -24.04
C SER A 303 10.68 -18.86 -23.99
N GLN A 304 10.09 -19.06 -22.80
CA GLN A 304 8.66 -19.06 -22.55
C GLN A 304 7.98 -17.70 -22.84
N TYR A 305 8.74 -16.61 -22.86
CA TYR A 305 8.22 -15.24 -23.10
C TYR A 305 8.37 -14.80 -24.56
N ARG A 306 8.86 -15.65 -25.45
CA ARG A 306 9.09 -15.32 -26.87
C ARG A 306 7.86 -14.74 -27.55
N GLU A 307 6.69 -15.31 -27.31
CA GLU A 307 5.43 -14.88 -27.89
C GLU A 307 4.98 -13.48 -27.40
N LEU A 308 5.43 -13.07 -26.22
CA LEU A 308 5.07 -11.81 -25.58
C LEU A 308 6.02 -10.65 -25.94
N LEU A 309 7.22 -10.95 -26.44
CA LEU A 309 8.22 -9.94 -26.75
C LEU A 309 7.74 -8.86 -27.72
N PRO A 310 7.01 -9.17 -28.82
CA PRO A 310 6.45 -8.13 -29.69
C PRO A 310 5.51 -7.18 -28.96
N MET A 311 4.66 -7.70 -28.06
CA MET A 311 3.74 -6.89 -27.26
C MET A 311 4.51 -5.97 -26.28
N PHE A 312 5.57 -6.45 -25.62
CA PHE A 312 6.38 -5.60 -24.74
C PHE A 312 7.09 -4.48 -25.48
N ARG A 313 7.56 -4.72 -26.71
CA ARG A 313 8.13 -3.67 -27.55
C ARG A 313 7.11 -2.60 -27.91
N GLN A 314 5.88 -3.00 -28.27
CA GLN A 314 4.79 -2.09 -28.54
C GLN A 314 4.35 -1.31 -27.29
N MET A 315 4.34 -1.96 -26.11
CA MET A 315 4.08 -1.29 -24.82
C MET A 315 5.12 -0.21 -24.54
N ALA A 316 6.40 -0.54 -24.67
CA ALA A 316 7.49 0.40 -24.43
C ALA A 316 7.43 1.61 -25.38
N GLU A 317 7.15 1.36 -26.68
CA GLU A 317 6.99 2.41 -27.68
C GLU A 317 5.80 3.32 -27.37
N LEU A 318 4.67 2.75 -27.06
CA LEU A 318 3.46 3.52 -26.71
C LEU A 318 3.67 4.31 -25.40
N ALA A 319 4.27 3.70 -24.39
CA ALA A 319 4.59 4.37 -23.13
C ALA A 319 5.49 5.60 -23.34
N ASP A 320 6.51 5.50 -24.20
CA ASP A 320 7.38 6.63 -24.56
C ASP A 320 6.62 7.75 -25.26
N LYS A 321 5.72 7.42 -26.21
CA LYS A 321 4.84 8.39 -26.88
C LYS A 321 3.95 9.12 -25.86
N LEU A 322 3.29 8.39 -24.96
CA LEU A 322 2.41 8.95 -23.94
C LEU A 322 3.20 9.81 -22.92
N ARG A 323 4.41 9.38 -22.54
CA ARG A 323 5.31 10.15 -21.67
C ARG A 323 5.72 11.46 -22.31
N LYS A 324 6.15 11.43 -23.57
CA LYS A 324 6.50 12.64 -24.35
C LYS A 324 5.33 13.62 -24.45
N LYS A 325 4.13 13.13 -24.69
CA LYS A 325 2.91 13.94 -24.72
C LYS A 325 2.65 14.59 -23.35
N ARG A 326 2.76 13.83 -22.26
CA ARG A 326 2.58 14.33 -20.90
C ARG A 326 3.60 15.42 -20.58
N GLN A 327 4.88 15.25 -20.96
CA GLN A 327 5.94 16.25 -20.80
C GLN A 327 5.65 17.54 -21.59
N LYS A 328 5.16 17.44 -22.85
CA LYS A 328 4.74 18.60 -23.62
C LYS A 328 3.61 19.40 -22.96
N ARG A 329 2.74 18.76 -22.19
CA ARG A 329 1.69 19.42 -21.40
C ARG A 329 2.21 20.07 -20.11
N GLY A 330 3.49 19.95 -19.80
CA GLY A 330 4.11 20.54 -18.61
C GLY A 330 4.17 19.62 -17.39
N SER A 331 4.06 18.30 -17.57
CA SER A 331 4.31 17.33 -16.49
C SER A 331 5.77 17.44 -16.02
N ILE A 332 5.96 17.45 -14.72
CA ILE A 332 7.27 17.41 -14.08
C ILE A 332 7.44 16.02 -13.47
N ASP A 333 8.45 15.31 -13.93
CA ASP A 333 8.83 14.04 -13.36
C ASP A 333 9.84 14.29 -12.23
N PHE A 334 9.45 13.93 -11.00
CA PHE A 334 10.35 14.01 -9.85
C PHE A 334 11.08 12.68 -9.71
N ASP A 335 12.40 12.75 -9.79
CA ASP A 335 13.27 11.60 -9.55
C ASP A 335 13.74 11.60 -8.10
N PHE A 336 12.88 11.14 -7.20
CA PHE A 336 13.25 10.94 -5.81
C PHE A 336 13.91 9.57 -5.63
N PRO A 337 15.07 9.51 -4.95
CA PRO A 337 15.69 8.23 -4.62
C PRO A 337 14.79 7.47 -3.63
N GLU A 338 14.41 6.28 -4.02
CA GLU A 338 13.70 5.31 -3.16
C GLU A 338 14.67 4.25 -2.67
N CYS A 339 14.44 3.70 -1.48
CA CYS A 339 15.28 2.67 -0.89
C CYS A 339 14.45 1.43 -0.53
N LYS A 340 15.03 0.25 -0.78
CA LYS A 340 14.54 -1.03 -0.29
C LYS A 340 15.36 -1.43 0.93
N ILE A 341 14.72 -1.69 2.06
CA ILE A 341 15.35 -2.21 3.27
C ILE A 341 15.25 -3.74 3.20
N LEU A 342 16.39 -4.40 3.29
CA LEU A 342 16.45 -5.86 3.35
C LEU A 342 16.50 -6.29 4.81
N LEU A 343 15.66 -7.27 5.17
CA LEU A 343 15.59 -7.82 6.52
C LEU A 343 16.13 -9.26 6.51
N ASP A 344 16.69 -9.69 7.65
CA ASP A 344 17.00 -11.10 7.89
C ASP A 344 15.73 -11.90 8.26
N LYS A 345 15.88 -13.20 8.54
CA LYS A 345 14.76 -14.07 8.91
C LYS A 345 14.16 -13.73 10.26
N GLU A 346 14.89 -13.04 11.10
CA GLU A 346 14.52 -12.56 12.42
C GLU A 346 13.87 -11.17 12.37
N GLY A 347 13.91 -10.47 11.20
CA GLY A 347 13.34 -9.15 10.99
C GLY A 347 14.29 -7.98 11.29
N HIS A 348 15.59 -8.25 11.43
CA HIS A 348 16.59 -7.18 11.59
C HIS A 348 17.02 -6.62 10.24
N PRO A 349 17.26 -5.30 10.12
CA PRO A 349 17.80 -4.71 8.90
C PRO A 349 19.20 -5.27 8.58
N LEU A 350 19.34 -5.85 7.38
CA LEU A 350 20.62 -6.34 6.83
C LEU A 350 21.31 -5.27 5.99
N ASP A 351 20.54 -4.61 5.11
CA ASP A 351 21.09 -3.68 4.13
C ASP A 351 20.02 -2.68 3.67
N ILE A 352 20.48 -1.55 3.13
CA ILE A 352 19.62 -0.55 2.49
C ILE A 352 20.12 -0.36 1.07
N LYS A 353 19.34 -0.81 0.09
CA LYS A 353 19.67 -0.69 -1.34
C LYS A 353 18.83 0.38 -2.01
N PRO A 354 19.38 1.16 -2.94
CA PRO A 354 18.57 2.05 -3.76
C PRO A 354 17.61 1.23 -4.61
N TYR A 355 16.38 1.71 -4.76
CA TYR A 355 15.44 1.15 -5.72
C TYR A 355 15.74 1.74 -7.10
N GLU A 356 16.17 0.91 -8.03
CA GLU A 356 16.45 1.33 -9.39
C GLU A 356 15.16 1.38 -10.21
N ARG A 357 14.80 2.57 -10.69
CA ARG A 357 13.78 2.70 -11.72
C ARG A 357 14.31 2.17 -13.05
N ASN A 358 13.48 1.48 -13.77
CA ASN A 358 13.85 0.89 -15.05
C ASN A 358 12.79 1.16 -16.13
N VAL A 359 13.03 0.70 -17.35
CA VAL A 359 12.15 0.92 -18.51
C VAL A 359 10.77 0.27 -18.37
N ALA A 360 10.61 -0.69 -17.44
CA ALA A 360 9.36 -1.39 -17.18
C ALA A 360 8.55 -0.78 -16.02
N THR A 361 9.12 0.19 -15.27
CA THR A 361 8.45 1.01 -14.26
C THR A 361 8.15 2.40 -14.85
#